data_44fa3ca0981a5fbb61f710bc8cef07f4
#
_entry.id   44fa3ca0981a5fbb61f710bc8cef07f4
#
_cell.length_a   1.000
_cell.length_b   1.000
_cell.length_c   1.000
_cell.angle_alpha   90.00
_cell.angle_beta   90.00
_cell.angle_gamma   90.00
#
_symmetry.space_group_name_H-M   'P 1'
#
loop_
_entity.id
_entity.type
_entity.pdbx_description
1 polymer ?
#
loop_
_entity_poly.entity_id
_entity_poly.type
_entity_poly.pdbx_seq_one_letter_code
_entity_poly.pdbx_strand_id
1 'polypeptide(L)'
;MSDIIVAIDGPAGSGKSSVSREAARRLAFGYLDTGAAYRALAWHCLDEGVDLDDPAAVAERVADFDYATGIDPDRFFVRVGGEDITTDIREPRVSAAVSAVARVPEVRRALTAMFRELAAEHPSAGVIIEGRDITTVVAPEAAVRVLLTASPEARIARRSAELSAESAEATAQQLASRDAQDSRVVDFMNAAEGVTTLDSTDLDFEQTVDALITIVRAGA
;
A
#
# COMPACT_ATOMS: atom_id res chain seq x y z
N MET A 1 -20.24 -7.52 6.70
CA MET A 1 -19.67 -6.17 6.46
C MET A 1 -18.69 -5.91 7.59
N SER A 2 -17.51 -5.45 7.26
CA SER A 2 -16.50 -5.10 8.26
C SER A 2 -16.93 -3.84 8.98
N ASP A 3 -17.05 -3.88 10.31
CA ASP A 3 -17.53 -2.76 11.12
C ASP A 3 -16.42 -1.71 11.36
N ILE A 4 -15.15 -2.12 11.27
CA ILE A 4 -13.98 -1.28 11.57
C ILE A 4 -13.06 -1.21 10.36
N ILE A 5 -12.85 0.01 9.83
CA ILE A 5 -11.78 0.30 8.87
C ILE A 5 -10.63 0.99 9.59
N VAL A 6 -9.43 0.47 9.38
CA VAL A 6 -8.16 1.06 9.80
C VAL A 6 -7.40 1.50 8.56
N ALA A 7 -7.23 2.79 8.38
CA ALA A 7 -6.54 3.40 7.25
C ALA A 7 -5.09 3.73 7.62
N ILE A 8 -4.12 3.23 6.84
CA ILE A 8 -2.70 3.42 7.13
C ILE A 8 -1.98 3.98 5.89
N ASP A 9 -1.41 5.17 6.05
CA ASP A 9 -0.52 5.78 5.08
C ASP A 9 0.93 5.81 5.57
N GLY A 10 1.85 6.09 4.69
CA GLY A 10 3.26 6.30 5.04
C GLY A 10 4.23 6.09 3.89
N PRO A 11 5.47 6.60 4.02
CA PRO A 11 6.48 6.55 2.98
C PRO A 11 7.00 5.12 2.70
N ALA A 12 7.76 4.98 1.61
CA ALA A 12 8.43 3.73 1.29
C ALA A 12 9.45 3.36 2.37
N GLY A 13 9.55 2.07 2.74
CA GLY A 13 10.48 1.61 3.77
C GLY A 13 10.08 1.92 5.22
N SER A 14 8.90 2.53 5.47
CA SER A 14 8.42 2.75 6.85
C SER A 14 8.01 1.45 7.58
N GLY A 15 7.93 0.32 6.86
CA GLY A 15 7.48 -0.95 7.42
C GLY A 15 5.97 -1.15 7.43
N LYS A 16 5.19 -0.22 6.82
CA LYS A 16 3.72 -0.26 6.91
C LYS A 16 3.10 -1.59 6.47
N SER A 17 3.56 -2.20 5.37
CA SER A 17 2.97 -3.46 4.87
C SER A 17 3.18 -4.62 5.84
N SER A 18 4.41 -4.78 6.37
CA SER A 18 4.73 -5.83 7.34
C SER A 18 3.99 -5.64 8.66
N VAL A 19 3.99 -4.40 9.17
CA VAL A 19 3.35 -4.02 10.45
C VAL A 19 1.83 -4.12 10.33
N SER A 20 1.24 -3.61 9.25
CA SER A 20 -0.21 -3.68 9.01
C SER A 20 -0.70 -5.13 8.90
N ARG A 21 0.06 -5.96 8.16
CA ARG A 21 -0.28 -7.38 7.98
C ARG A 21 -0.21 -8.16 9.30
N GLU A 22 0.82 -7.91 10.12
CA GLU A 22 0.95 -8.57 11.42
C GLU A 22 -0.11 -8.07 12.41
N ALA A 23 -0.40 -6.76 12.43
CA ALA A 23 -1.47 -6.20 13.25
C ALA A 23 -2.84 -6.78 12.84
N ALA A 24 -3.12 -6.91 11.53
CA ALA A 24 -4.34 -7.55 11.04
C ALA A 24 -4.46 -8.99 11.53
N ARG A 25 -3.37 -9.79 11.48
CA ARG A 25 -3.33 -11.16 12.00
C ARG A 25 -3.68 -11.21 13.49
N ARG A 26 -3.06 -10.37 14.33
CA ARG A 26 -3.28 -10.35 15.78
C ARG A 26 -4.67 -9.84 16.18
N LEU A 27 -5.27 -9.00 15.35
CA LEU A 27 -6.63 -8.48 15.54
C LEU A 27 -7.70 -9.36 14.91
N ALA A 28 -7.35 -10.40 14.18
CA ALA A 28 -8.23 -11.22 13.34
C ALA A 28 -9.01 -10.34 12.31
N PHE A 29 -8.35 -9.33 11.76
CA PHE A 29 -8.84 -8.44 10.71
C PHE A 29 -8.36 -8.87 9.33
N GLY A 30 -9.05 -8.39 8.30
CA GLY A 30 -8.55 -8.45 6.93
C GLY A 30 -7.37 -7.47 6.73
N TYR A 31 -6.56 -7.73 5.70
CA TYR A 31 -5.44 -6.90 5.29
C TYR A 31 -5.50 -6.60 3.79
N LEU A 32 -5.50 -5.34 3.40
CA LEU A 32 -5.55 -4.90 2.01
C LEU A 32 -4.34 -4.01 1.67
N ASP A 33 -3.43 -4.52 0.81
CA ASP A 33 -2.29 -3.79 0.22
C ASP A 33 -2.75 -3.10 -1.08
N THR A 34 -3.09 -1.82 -1.02
CA THR A 34 -3.49 -1.06 -2.22
C THR A 34 -2.35 -0.88 -3.20
N GLY A 35 -1.11 -0.78 -2.71
CA GLY A 35 0.07 -0.72 -3.54
C GLY A 35 0.28 -1.98 -4.39
N ALA A 36 -0.20 -3.14 -3.94
CA ALA A 36 -0.18 -4.37 -4.72
C ALA A 36 -1.09 -4.28 -5.95
N ALA A 37 -2.28 -3.67 -5.84
CA ALA A 37 -3.20 -3.47 -6.96
C ALA A 37 -2.62 -2.50 -8.01
N TYR A 38 -2.02 -1.39 -7.59
CA TYR A 38 -1.32 -0.48 -8.51
C TYR A 38 -0.16 -1.18 -9.23
N ARG A 39 0.59 -2.03 -8.53
CA ARG A 39 1.65 -2.84 -9.15
C ARG A 39 1.08 -3.89 -10.09
N ALA A 40 -0.03 -4.51 -9.76
CA ALA A 40 -0.70 -5.48 -10.62
C ALA A 40 -1.20 -4.83 -11.92
N LEU A 41 -1.79 -3.63 -11.85
CA LEU A 41 -2.18 -2.90 -13.04
C LEU A 41 -0.97 -2.45 -13.87
N ALA A 42 0.13 -2.05 -13.23
CA ALA A 42 1.38 -1.74 -13.94
C ALA A 42 1.96 -2.98 -14.63
N TRP A 43 1.92 -4.15 -13.98
CA TRP A 43 2.30 -5.42 -14.57
C TRP A 43 1.42 -5.74 -15.78
N HIS A 44 0.10 -5.62 -15.67
CA HIS A 44 -0.85 -5.84 -16.76
C HIS A 44 -0.59 -4.92 -17.94
N CYS A 45 -0.39 -3.63 -17.72
CA CYS A 45 -0.03 -2.69 -18.80
C CYS A 45 1.30 -3.07 -19.48
N LEU A 46 2.31 -3.50 -18.73
CA LEU A 46 3.60 -3.91 -19.29
C LEU A 46 3.49 -5.21 -20.11
N ASP A 47 2.69 -6.17 -19.62
CA ASP A 47 2.48 -7.45 -20.30
C ASP A 47 1.75 -7.27 -21.64
N GLU A 48 0.76 -6.36 -21.67
CA GLU A 48 0.02 -5.98 -22.88
C GLU A 48 0.78 -4.98 -23.79
N GLY A 49 2.00 -4.57 -23.41
CA GLY A 49 2.82 -3.65 -24.22
C GLY A 49 2.26 -2.24 -24.32
N VAL A 50 1.51 -1.79 -23.32
CA VAL A 50 0.88 -0.46 -23.26
C VAL A 50 1.93 0.63 -23.12
N ASP A 51 1.80 1.71 -23.86
CA ASP A 51 2.60 2.93 -23.69
C ASP A 51 2.19 3.63 -22.38
N LEU A 52 3.05 3.56 -21.38
CA LEU A 52 2.79 4.15 -20.06
C LEU A 52 2.90 5.69 -20.04
N ASP A 53 3.41 6.29 -21.11
CA ASP A 53 3.42 7.75 -21.29
C ASP A 53 2.11 8.26 -21.88
N ASP A 54 1.24 7.38 -22.37
CA ASP A 54 -0.13 7.70 -22.78
C ASP A 54 -1.14 7.40 -21.65
N PRO A 55 -1.63 8.41 -20.90
CA PRO A 55 -2.59 8.22 -19.83
C PRO A 55 -3.93 7.60 -20.30
N ALA A 56 -4.34 7.83 -21.56
CA ALA A 56 -5.58 7.29 -22.08
C ALA A 56 -5.45 5.78 -22.31
N ALA A 57 -4.34 5.34 -22.91
CA ALA A 57 -4.04 3.93 -23.08
C ALA A 57 -3.96 3.16 -21.75
N VAL A 58 -3.36 3.78 -20.72
CA VAL A 58 -3.33 3.22 -19.37
C VAL A 58 -4.73 3.14 -18.76
N ALA A 59 -5.56 4.18 -18.90
CA ALA A 59 -6.92 4.21 -18.38
C ALA A 59 -7.83 3.13 -19.00
N GLU A 60 -7.64 2.84 -20.28
CA GLU A 60 -8.40 1.78 -20.97
C GLU A 60 -8.18 0.39 -20.37
N ARG A 61 -6.99 0.13 -19.81
CA ARG A 61 -6.67 -1.17 -19.16
C ARG A 61 -7.42 -1.42 -17.86
N VAL A 62 -8.08 -0.42 -17.29
CA VAL A 62 -8.94 -0.64 -16.12
C VAL A 62 -10.17 -1.47 -16.45
N ALA A 63 -10.68 -1.39 -17.70
CA ALA A 63 -11.90 -2.07 -18.10
C ALA A 63 -11.73 -3.61 -18.20
N ASP A 64 -10.53 -4.08 -18.48
CA ASP A 64 -10.19 -5.50 -18.59
C ASP A 64 -9.27 -6.01 -17.46
N PHE A 65 -9.11 -5.19 -16.40
CA PHE A 65 -8.31 -5.53 -15.23
C PHE A 65 -9.05 -6.50 -14.29
N ASP A 66 -9.04 -7.79 -14.64
CA ASP A 66 -9.60 -8.87 -13.82
C ASP A 66 -8.67 -9.16 -12.63
N TYR A 67 -8.74 -8.29 -11.62
CA TYR A 67 -7.90 -8.31 -10.43
C TYR A 67 -8.53 -9.10 -9.28
N ALA A 68 -7.75 -10.00 -8.67
CA ALA A 68 -8.12 -10.67 -7.44
C ALA A 68 -6.96 -10.65 -6.44
N THR A 69 -7.28 -10.48 -5.15
CA THR A 69 -6.31 -10.48 -4.07
C THR A 69 -6.82 -11.21 -2.83
N GLY A 70 -5.91 -11.83 -2.08
CA GLY A 70 -6.21 -12.37 -0.76
C GLY A 70 -6.19 -11.27 0.30
N ILE A 71 -7.30 -11.08 1.01
CA ILE A 71 -7.41 -10.15 2.15
C ILE A 71 -7.09 -10.86 3.48
N ASP A 72 -7.04 -12.17 3.51
CA ASP A 72 -6.56 -12.94 4.66
C ASP A 72 -5.04 -12.70 4.84
N PRO A 73 -4.58 -12.17 5.99
CA PRO A 73 -3.16 -11.87 6.21
C PRO A 73 -2.25 -13.11 6.11
N ASP A 74 -2.79 -14.33 6.25
CA ASP A 74 -2.04 -15.57 6.13
C ASP A 74 -2.07 -16.17 4.73
N ARG A 75 -2.99 -15.71 3.87
CA ARG A 75 -3.20 -16.22 2.50
C ARG A 75 -3.20 -15.10 1.47
N PHE A 76 -2.20 -14.24 1.56
CA PHE A 76 -2.03 -13.14 0.60
C PHE A 76 -1.61 -13.69 -0.78
N PHE A 77 -2.33 -13.27 -1.80
CA PHE A 77 -2.01 -13.50 -3.22
C PHE A 77 -2.46 -12.32 -4.06
N VAL A 78 -1.93 -12.23 -5.27
CA VAL A 78 -2.36 -11.27 -6.30
C VAL A 78 -2.50 -12.00 -7.61
N ARG A 79 -3.65 -11.84 -8.28
CA ARG A 79 -3.93 -12.43 -9.60
C ARG A 79 -4.49 -11.40 -10.55
N VAL A 80 -4.18 -11.57 -11.84
CA VAL A 80 -4.78 -10.83 -12.95
C VAL A 80 -5.16 -11.85 -14.03
N GLY A 81 -6.41 -11.83 -14.50
CA GLY A 81 -6.90 -12.79 -15.48
C GLY A 81 -6.78 -14.25 -15.04
N GLY A 82 -6.79 -14.51 -13.72
CA GLY A 82 -6.59 -15.82 -13.11
C GLY A 82 -5.12 -16.23 -12.93
N GLU A 83 -4.16 -15.55 -13.53
CA GLU A 83 -2.71 -15.77 -13.36
C GLU A 83 -2.23 -15.25 -11.99
N ASP A 84 -1.45 -16.06 -11.27
CA ASP A 84 -0.85 -15.67 -10.00
C ASP A 84 0.45 -14.90 -10.24
N ILE A 85 0.40 -13.60 -10.00
CA ILE A 85 1.51 -12.65 -10.19
C ILE A 85 2.05 -12.10 -8.86
N THR A 86 1.82 -12.82 -7.76
CA THR A 86 2.18 -12.37 -6.39
C THR A 86 3.65 -12.00 -6.25
N THR A 87 4.54 -12.71 -6.94
CA THR A 87 5.97 -12.42 -6.98
C THR A 87 6.33 -11.36 -8.03
N ASP A 88 5.70 -11.40 -9.19
CA ASP A 88 6.04 -10.62 -10.38
C ASP A 88 5.76 -9.13 -10.17
N ILE A 89 4.74 -8.80 -9.40
CA ILE A 89 4.44 -7.40 -9.02
C ILE A 89 5.56 -6.73 -8.20
N ARG A 90 6.56 -7.50 -7.74
CA ARG A 90 7.72 -7.01 -6.98
C ARG A 90 8.97 -6.82 -7.83
N GLU A 91 8.92 -7.21 -9.10
CA GLU A 91 10.02 -7.01 -10.04
C GLU A 91 10.39 -5.54 -10.19
N PRO A 92 11.69 -5.23 -10.41
CA PRO A 92 12.15 -3.85 -10.60
C PRO A 92 11.43 -3.12 -11.73
N ARG A 93 11.16 -3.82 -12.88
CA ARG A 93 10.45 -3.24 -14.02
C ARG A 93 9.02 -2.79 -13.66
N VAL A 94 8.32 -3.60 -12.88
CA VAL A 94 6.96 -3.28 -12.41
C VAL A 94 7.00 -2.12 -11.41
N SER A 95 7.93 -2.19 -10.45
CA SER A 95 8.09 -1.13 -9.44
C SER A 95 8.40 0.23 -10.06
N ALA A 96 9.16 0.28 -11.17
CA ALA A 96 9.47 1.50 -11.90
C ALA A 96 8.24 2.06 -12.66
N ALA A 97 7.32 1.21 -13.08
CA ALA A 97 6.12 1.56 -13.86
C ALA A 97 4.96 2.10 -12.98
N VAL A 98 4.94 1.79 -11.69
CA VAL A 98 3.79 2.08 -10.79
C VAL A 98 3.38 3.55 -10.80
N SER A 99 4.34 4.47 -10.75
CA SER A 99 4.04 5.91 -10.70
C SER A 99 3.39 6.42 -12.00
N ALA A 100 3.70 5.83 -13.15
CA ALA A 100 3.06 6.15 -14.42
C ALA A 100 1.57 5.78 -14.40
N VAL A 101 1.23 4.64 -13.82
CA VAL A 101 -0.14 4.16 -13.65
C VAL A 101 -0.88 4.96 -12.56
N ALA A 102 -0.24 5.18 -11.41
CA ALA A 102 -0.86 5.85 -10.26
C ALA A 102 -1.15 7.34 -10.48
N ARG A 103 -0.51 8.01 -11.45
CA ARG A 103 -0.79 9.42 -11.81
C ARG A 103 -2.07 9.59 -12.62
N VAL A 104 -2.65 8.51 -13.19
CA VAL A 104 -3.85 8.58 -14.05
C VAL A 104 -5.11 8.68 -13.18
N PRO A 105 -5.90 9.78 -13.29
CA PRO A 105 -7.05 10.00 -12.42
C PRO A 105 -8.15 8.93 -12.54
N GLU A 106 -8.36 8.40 -13.75
CA GLU A 106 -9.32 7.34 -14.06
C GLU A 106 -8.97 6.05 -13.31
N VAL A 107 -7.69 5.67 -13.36
CA VAL A 107 -7.15 4.51 -12.62
C VAL A 107 -7.40 4.68 -11.12
N ARG A 108 -7.05 5.85 -10.56
CA ARG A 108 -7.23 6.11 -9.13
C ARG A 108 -8.68 6.00 -8.70
N ARG A 109 -9.62 6.57 -9.49
CA ARG A 109 -11.06 6.47 -9.20
C ARG A 109 -11.54 5.01 -9.19
N ALA A 110 -11.15 4.24 -10.22
CA ALA A 110 -11.57 2.85 -10.33
C ALA A 110 -10.99 1.98 -9.21
N LEU A 111 -9.67 2.09 -8.94
CA LEU A 111 -9.05 1.33 -7.86
C LEU A 111 -9.57 1.74 -6.47
N THR A 112 -9.86 3.03 -6.24
CA THR A 112 -10.49 3.49 -4.99
C THR A 112 -11.87 2.84 -4.79
N ALA A 113 -12.70 2.76 -5.83
CA ALA A 113 -14.00 2.08 -5.75
C ALA A 113 -13.82 0.59 -5.41
N MET A 114 -12.93 -0.08 -6.13
CA MET A 114 -12.60 -1.50 -5.90
C MET A 114 -12.10 -1.76 -4.46
N PHE A 115 -11.23 -0.91 -3.91
CA PHE A 115 -10.74 -1.08 -2.53
C PHE A 115 -11.86 -0.98 -1.50
N ARG A 116 -12.81 -0.05 -1.71
CA ARG A 116 -13.97 0.11 -0.84
C ARG A 116 -14.89 -1.11 -0.89
N GLU A 117 -15.13 -1.67 -2.08
CA GLU A 117 -15.91 -2.88 -2.27
C GLU A 117 -15.25 -4.07 -1.58
N LEU A 118 -13.97 -4.32 -1.84
CA LEU A 118 -13.19 -5.40 -1.21
C LEU A 118 -13.21 -5.31 0.32
N ALA A 119 -13.07 -4.11 0.88
CA ALA A 119 -13.13 -3.91 2.32
C ALA A 119 -14.53 -4.13 2.89
N ALA A 120 -15.59 -3.68 2.18
CA ALA A 120 -16.97 -3.82 2.62
C ALA A 120 -17.49 -5.26 2.56
N GLU A 121 -17.01 -6.06 1.61
CA GLU A 121 -17.43 -7.45 1.41
C GLU A 121 -16.69 -8.44 2.32
N HIS A 122 -15.55 -8.04 2.92
CA HIS A 122 -14.77 -8.94 3.77
C HIS A 122 -15.53 -9.31 5.05
N PRO A 123 -15.61 -10.61 5.43
CA PRO A 123 -16.44 -11.08 6.54
C PRO A 123 -15.86 -10.84 7.93
N SER A 124 -14.62 -10.34 8.06
CA SER A 124 -14.01 -10.06 9.37
C SER A 124 -14.63 -8.83 10.04
N ALA A 125 -14.44 -8.72 11.35
CA ALA A 125 -14.91 -7.57 12.15
C ALA A 125 -14.23 -6.24 11.75
N GLY A 126 -13.08 -6.30 11.07
CA GLY A 126 -12.37 -5.12 10.59
C GLY A 126 -11.42 -5.42 9.44
N VAL A 127 -10.99 -4.37 8.72
CA VAL A 127 -9.98 -4.44 7.68
C VAL A 127 -8.94 -3.34 7.87
N ILE A 128 -7.66 -3.71 7.81
CA ILE A 128 -6.55 -2.75 7.71
C ILE A 128 -6.25 -2.54 6.23
N ILE A 129 -6.38 -1.30 5.77
CA ILE A 129 -6.06 -0.87 4.41
C ILE A 129 -4.79 -0.03 4.47
N GLU A 130 -3.76 -0.38 3.70
CA GLU A 130 -2.51 0.39 3.68
C GLU A 130 -2.17 0.95 2.28
N GLY A 131 -1.57 2.14 2.26
CA GLY A 131 -1.18 2.79 1.01
C GLY A 131 -0.48 4.14 1.18
N ARG A 132 -0.96 5.15 0.40
CA ARG A 132 -0.41 6.51 0.37
C ARG A 132 -1.46 7.61 0.61
N ASP A 133 -2.72 7.31 0.35
CA ASP A 133 -3.84 8.24 0.44
C ASP A 133 -5.10 7.58 1.02
N ILE A 134 -4.87 6.57 1.83
CA ILE A 134 -5.95 5.79 2.43
C ILE A 134 -6.71 6.66 3.43
N THR A 135 -5.98 7.40 4.27
CA THR A 135 -6.55 8.24 5.32
C THR A 135 -7.30 9.47 4.81
N THR A 136 -7.09 9.85 3.53
CA THR A 136 -7.64 11.10 2.97
C THR A 136 -8.56 10.88 1.77
N VAL A 137 -8.36 9.80 1.00
CA VAL A 137 -9.09 9.53 -0.24
C VAL A 137 -9.85 8.22 -0.19
N VAL A 138 -9.17 7.10 0.12
CA VAL A 138 -9.80 5.76 0.06
C VAL A 138 -10.81 5.59 1.18
N ALA A 139 -10.42 5.89 2.42
CA ALA A 139 -11.25 5.72 3.62
C ALA A 139 -11.12 6.92 4.59
N PRO A 140 -11.52 8.15 4.17
CA PRO A 140 -11.40 9.35 5.01
C PRO A 140 -12.26 9.30 6.27
N GLU A 141 -13.31 8.48 6.27
CA GLU A 141 -14.21 8.25 7.40
C GLU A 141 -13.84 7.01 8.23
N ALA A 142 -12.61 6.45 8.02
CA ALA A 142 -12.17 5.28 8.78
C ALA A 142 -12.12 5.59 10.28
N ALA A 143 -12.56 4.63 11.10
CA ALA A 143 -12.58 4.74 12.56
C ALA A 143 -11.17 5.05 13.12
N VAL A 144 -10.15 4.47 12.49
CA VAL A 144 -8.73 4.70 12.85
C VAL A 144 -7.96 5.11 11.61
N ARG A 145 -7.28 6.26 11.69
CA ARG A 145 -6.44 6.79 10.62
C ARG A 145 -5.03 7.04 11.13
N VAL A 146 -4.03 6.40 10.51
CA VAL A 146 -2.64 6.41 10.96
C VAL A 146 -1.70 6.78 9.82
N LEU A 147 -0.74 7.66 10.12
CA LEU A 147 0.45 7.87 9.30
C LEU A 147 1.62 7.14 9.98
N LEU A 148 2.03 6.00 9.41
CA LEU A 148 3.21 5.26 9.89
C LEU A 148 4.46 5.79 9.21
N THR A 149 5.30 6.46 9.99
CA THR A 149 6.54 7.09 9.51
C THR A 149 7.79 6.53 10.21
N ALA A 150 8.95 6.83 9.66
CA ALA A 150 10.25 6.64 10.29
C ALA A 150 11.26 7.58 9.62
N SER A 151 12.38 7.87 10.28
CA SER A 151 13.47 8.67 9.71
C SER A 151 13.99 8.06 8.41
N PRO A 152 14.54 8.88 7.49
CA PRO A 152 15.15 8.37 6.26
C PRO A 152 16.18 7.28 6.52
N GLU A 153 17.01 7.43 7.54
CA GLU A 153 18.07 6.48 7.91
C GLU A 153 17.48 5.13 8.34
N ALA A 154 16.44 5.16 9.20
CA ALA A 154 15.76 3.95 9.65
C ALA A 154 15.08 3.21 8.48
N ARG A 155 14.46 3.95 7.54
CA ARG A 155 13.82 3.38 6.34
C ARG A 155 14.83 2.74 5.40
N ILE A 156 15.98 3.40 5.17
CA ILE A 156 17.09 2.87 4.36
C ILE A 156 17.63 1.59 5.00
N ALA A 157 17.90 1.61 6.32
CA ALA A 157 18.43 0.44 7.03
C ALA A 157 17.48 -0.77 6.94
N ARG A 158 16.17 -0.56 7.16
CA ARG A 158 15.15 -1.62 7.03
C ARG A 158 15.11 -2.20 5.61
N ARG A 159 15.07 -1.33 4.60
CA ARG A 159 14.99 -1.77 3.22
C ARG A 159 16.26 -2.47 2.75
N SER A 160 17.45 -2.01 3.17
CA SER A 160 18.72 -2.68 2.86
C SER A 160 18.80 -4.07 3.49
N ALA A 161 18.24 -4.25 4.68
CA ALA A 161 18.18 -5.58 5.31
C ALA A 161 17.26 -6.57 4.55
N GLU A 162 16.22 -6.06 3.85
CA GLU A 162 15.36 -6.88 2.98
C GLU A 162 16.04 -7.22 1.64
N LEU A 163 16.89 -6.32 1.11
CA LEU A 163 17.52 -6.41 -0.20
C LEU A 163 19.00 -6.78 -0.05
N SER A 164 19.30 -8.02 0.30
CA SER A 164 20.66 -8.49 0.61
C SER A 164 21.71 -8.33 -0.52
N ALA A 165 21.32 -7.90 -1.73
CA ALA A 165 22.20 -7.79 -2.90
C ALA A 165 22.45 -6.33 -3.35
N GLU A 166 21.83 -5.32 -2.74
CA GLU A 166 21.97 -3.91 -3.14
C GLU A 166 22.78 -3.10 -2.14
N SER A 167 23.49 -2.06 -2.61
CA SER A 167 24.18 -1.14 -1.71
C SER A 167 23.19 -0.21 -0.99
N ALA A 168 23.57 0.27 0.20
CA ALA A 168 22.75 1.22 0.96
C ALA A 168 22.50 2.53 0.16
N GLU A 169 23.46 2.98 -0.66
CA GLU A 169 23.31 4.16 -1.52
C GLU A 169 22.28 3.92 -2.62
N ALA A 170 22.29 2.75 -3.27
CA ALA A 170 21.28 2.40 -4.29
C ALA A 170 19.89 2.33 -3.67
N THR A 171 19.76 1.69 -2.50
CA THR A 171 18.52 1.62 -1.73
C THR A 171 18.00 3.01 -1.35
N ALA A 172 18.87 3.92 -0.88
CA ALA A 172 18.53 5.29 -0.55
C ALA A 172 17.99 6.06 -1.76
N GLN A 173 18.67 5.95 -2.92
CA GLN A 173 18.24 6.59 -4.16
C GLN A 173 16.87 6.06 -4.63
N GLN A 174 16.64 4.75 -4.56
CA GLN A 174 15.35 4.14 -4.93
C GLN A 174 14.21 4.64 -4.03
N LEU A 175 14.41 4.66 -2.70
CA LEU A 175 13.41 5.17 -1.76
C LEU A 175 13.10 6.65 -2.00
N ALA A 176 14.13 7.49 -2.14
CA ALA A 176 13.97 8.92 -2.39
C ALA A 176 13.27 9.20 -3.73
N SER A 177 13.64 8.49 -4.79
CA SER A 177 13.00 8.63 -6.11
C SER A 177 11.52 8.23 -6.06
N ARG A 178 11.21 7.14 -5.38
CA ARG A 178 9.83 6.67 -5.23
C ARG A 178 8.99 7.65 -4.41
N ASP A 179 9.49 8.08 -3.25
CA ASP A 179 8.77 9.05 -2.42
C ASP A 179 8.56 10.38 -3.19
N ALA A 180 9.56 10.85 -3.95
CA ALA A 180 9.45 12.06 -4.76
C ALA A 180 8.42 11.92 -5.90
N GLN A 181 8.28 10.73 -6.51
CA GLN A 181 7.27 10.47 -7.54
C GLN A 181 5.88 10.40 -6.92
N ASP A 182 5.70 9.63 -5.84
CA ASP A 182 4.43 9.46 -5.15
C ASP A 182 3.93 10.80 -4.57
N SER A 183 4.82 11.66 -4.04
CA SER A 183 4.49 13.00 -3.48
C SER A 183 3.98 14.02 -4.51
N ARG A 184 4.19 13.76 -5.81
CA ARG A 184 3.59 14.60 -6.87
C ARG A 184 2.08 14.36 -7.03
N VAL A 185 1.59 13.27 -6.51
CA VAL A 185 0.19 12.83 -6.65
C VAL A 185 -0.58 13.00 -5.35
N VAL A 186 0.04 12.66 -4.22
CA VAL A 186 -0.60 12.67 -2.89
C VAL A 186 0.40 13.06 -1.80
N ASP A 187 -0.10 13.72 -0.73
CA ASP A 187 0.70 13.99 0.46
C ASP A 187 0.52 12.83 1.46
N PHE A 188 1.57 12.01 1.59
CA PHE A 188 1.66 10.93 2.57
C PHE A 188 2.84 11.14 3.53
N MET A 189 3.43 12.33 3.52
CA MET A 189 4.54 12.69 4.41
C MET A 189 4.05 13.44 5.64
N ASN A 190 2.90 14.09 5.54
CA ASN A 190 2.29 14.86 6.60
C ASN A 190 0.94 14.27 6.99
N ALA A 191 0.70 14.16 8.31
CA ALA A 191 -0.59 13.72 8.80
C ALA A 191 -1.67 14.78 8.52
N ALA A 192 -2.78 14.36 7.89
CA ALA A 192 -3.94 15.22 7.75
C ALA A 192 -4.66 15.39 9.10
N GLU A 193 -5.62 16.30 9.17
CA GLU A 193 -6.41 16.52 10.39
C GLU A 193 -7.09 15.21 10.87
N GLY A 194 -6.95 14.90 12.16
CA GLY A 194 -7.48 13.69 12.76
C GLY A 194 -6.73 12.40 12.41
N VAL A 195 -5.58 12.46 11.74
CA VAL A 195 -4.71 11.33 11.49
C VAL A 195 -3.63 11.24 12.58
N THR A 196 -3.53 10.10 13.25
CA THR A 196 -2.53 9.84 14.27
C THR A 196 -1.19 9.50 13.64
N THR A 197 -0.12 10.21 13.98
CA THR A 197 1.24 9.85 13.54
C THR A 197 1.83 8.79 14.45
N LEU A 198 2.27 7.68 13.88
CA LEU A 198 3.09 6.66 14.54
C LEU A 198 4.50 6.73 13.96
N ASP A 199 5.40 7.40 14.70
CA ASP A 199 6.83 7.41 14.36
C ASP A 199 7.50 6.15 14.91
N SER A 200 7.99 5.32 14.02
CA SER A 200 8.65 4.06 14.35
C SER A 200 10.18 4.13 14.24
N THR A 201 10.77 5.34 14.24
CA THR A 201 12.22 5.53 14.05
C THR A 201 13.02 4.68 15.04
N ASP A 202 12.67 4.74 16.31
CA ASP A 202 13.37 4.06 17.42
C ASP A 202 12.68 2.77 17.87
N LEU A 203 11.66 2.31 17.13
CA LEU A 203 10.92 1.09 17.45
C LEU A 203 11.39 -0.08 16.60
N ASP A 204 11.49 -1.25 17.21
CA ASP A 204 11.61 -2.50 16.47
C ASP A 204 10.26 -2.92 15.85
N PHE A 205 10.28 -4.05 15.13
CA PHE A 205 9.08 -4.56 14.46
C PHE A 205 7.94 -4.85 15.44
N GLU A 206 8.22 -5.58 16.52
CA GLU A 206 7.24 -5.98 17.53
C GLU A 206 6.65 -4.76 18.26
N GLN A 207 7.51 -3.83 18.67
CA GLN A 207 7.09 -2.59 19.31
C GLN A 207 6.21 -1.74 18.39
N THR A 208 6.52 -1.69 17.09
CA THR A 208 5.72 -0.95 16.10
C THR A 208 4.35 -1.59 15.91
N VAL A 209 4.28 -2.92 15.84
CA VAL A 209 3.01 -3.67 15.76
C VAL A 209 2.16 -3.44 17.01
N ASP A 210 2.75 -3.53 18.20
CA ASP A 210 2.04 -3.33 19.47
C ASP A 210 1.52 -1.90 19.60
N ALA A 211 2.30 -0.90 19.18
CA ALA A 211 1.89 0.49 19.15
C ALA A 211 0.70 0.71 18.19
N LEU A 212 0.76 0.13 16.98
CA LEU A 212 -0.36 0.21 16.04
C LEU A 212 -1.63 -0.45 16.62
N ILE A 213 -1.52 -1.65 17.20
CA ILE A 213 -2.66 -2.34 17.81
C ILE A 213 -3.25 -1.51 18.96
N THR A 214 -2.40 -0.83 19.75
CA THR A 214 -2.87 0.05 20.81
C THR A 214 -3.69 1.22 20.27
N ILE A 215 -3.23 1.86 19.18
CA ILE A 215 -3.98 2.93 18.49
C ILE A 215 -5.32 2.38 17.96
N VAL A 216 -5.31 1.21 17.32
CA VAL A 216 -6.54 0.60 16.78
C VAL A 216 -7.56 0.36 17.90
N ARG A 217 -7.15 -0.23 19.01
CA ARG A 217 -8.04 -0.54 20.15
C ARG A 217 -8.58 0.71 20.86
N ALA A 218 -7.87 1.83 20.78
CA ALA A 218 -8.31 3.09 21.37
C ALA A 218 -9.31 3.86 20.50
N GLY A 219 -9.32 3.61 19.19
CA GLY A 219 -10.15 4.31 18.23
C GLY A 219 -11.30 3.48 17.62
N ALA A 220 -11.39 2.19 17.97
CA ALA A 220 -12.38 1.24 17.48
C ALA A 220 -13.61 1.11 18.39
#